data_04ae6e1c0c04943c79e35a53956948bc
#
_entry.id   04ae6e1c0c04943c79e35a53956948bc
#
_cell.length_a   1.000
_cell.length_b   1.000
_cell.length_c   1.000
_cell.angle_alpha   90.00
_cell.angle_beta   90.00
_cell.angle_gamma   90.00
#
_symmetry.space_group_name_H-M   'P 1'
#
loop_
_entity.id
_entity.type
_entity.pdbx_description
1 polymer ?
#
loop_
_entity_poly.entity_id
_entity_poly.type
_entity_poly.pdbx_seq_one_letter_code
_entity_poly.pdbx_strand_id
1 'polypeptide(L)'
;ANTMEQLDYLLAKVNHPNVQAMFDTHHANMEEKKLGLAIERIAPRLGHFHISENDRGTPGSGHVPWDETFAALKKVGYQGWLTIEGFTRNDPAFANSIGVWREFSAPWDMAENGYKLIREMGEKYGL
;
A
#
# COMPACT_ATOMS: atom_id res chain seq x y z
N ALA A 1 7.60 12.64 -5.61
CA ALA A 1 6.21 12.98 -5.26
C ALA A 1 5.88 12.35 -3.92
N ASN A 2 5.34 13.11 -3.00
CA ASN A 2 4.98 12.61 -1.68
C ASN A 2 3.48 12.31 -1.60
N THR A 3 2.67 12.94 -2.45
CA THR A 3 1.22 12.71 -2.50
C THR A 3 0.78 12.20 -3.87
N MET A 4 -0.38 11.55 -3.92
CA MET A 4 -0.97 11.10 -5.19
C MET A 4 -1.35 12.26 -6.10
N GLU A 5 -1.63 13.44 -5.55
CA GLU A 5 -1.84 14.65 -6.36
C GLU A 5 -0.57 15.07 -7.11
N GLN A 6 0.57 15.08 -6.44
CA GLN A 6 1.85 15.39 -7.06
C GLN A 6 2.24 14.34 -8.10
N LEU A 7 2.00 13.05 -7.78
CA LEU A 7 2.28 11.96 -8.71
C LEU A 7 1.39 12.02 -9.95
N ASP A 8 0.10 12.27 -9.80
CA ASP A 8 -0.83 12.43 -10.92
C ASP A 8 -0.40 13.59 -11.83
N TYR A 9 0.00 14.72 -11.25
CA TYR A 9 0.55 15.84 -12.01
C TYR A 9 1.79 15.44 -12.83
N LEU A 10 2.73 14.72 -12.22
CA LEU A 10 3.94 14.26 -12.91
C LEU A 10 3.61 13.28 -14.04
N LEU A 11 2.75 12.30 -13.77
CA LEU A 11 2.34 11.31 -14.76
C LEU A 11 1.58 11.94 -15.92
N ALA A 12 0.77 12.97 -15.66
CA ALA A 12 0.11 13.74 -16.70
C ALA A 12 1.10 14.48 -17.61
N LYS A 13 2.24 14.93 -17.07
CA LYS A 13 3.31 15.54 -17.88
C LYS A 13 4.12 14.52 -18.67
N VAL A 14 4.39 13.36 -18.10
CA VAL A 14 5.08 12.24 -18.78
C VAL A 14 4.20 11.70 -19.91
N ASN A 15 2.91 11.53 -19.64
CA ASN A 15 1.88 11.08 -20.57
C ASN A 15 2.30 9.88 -21.44
N HIS A 16 2.80 8.82 -20.82
CA HIS A 16 3.27 7.63 -21.51
C HIS A 16 2.61 6.37 -20.91
N PRO A 17 2.06 5.44 -21.73
CA PRO A 17 1.28 4.29 -21.24
C PRO A 17 2.09 3.30 -20.38
N ASN A 18 3.40 3.23 -20.59
CA ASN A 18 4.28 2.35 -19.81
C ASN A 18 4.79 2.98 -18.51
N VAL A 19 4.36 4.22 -18.19
CA VAL A 19 4.72 4.89 -16.95
C VAL A 19 3.47 5.07 -16.11
N GLN A 20 3.36 4.27 -15.05
CA GLN A 20 2.19 4.17 -14.20
C GLN A 20 2.54 4.45 -12.74
N ALA A 21 1.52 4.66 -11.92
CA ALA A 21 1.66 4.85 -10.50
C ALA A 21 1.79 3.51 -9.77
N MET A 22 2.64 3.48 -8.75
CA MET A 22 2.55 2.53 -7.66
C MET A 22 1.98 3.24 -6.43
N PHE A 23 0.95 2.66 -5.84
CA PHE A 23 0.41 3.11 -4.56
C PHE A 23 0.95 2.23 -3.44
N ASP A 24 1.42 2.84 -2.37
CA ASP A 24 1.89 2.14 -1.18
C ASP A 24 1.16 2.67 0.05
N THR A 25 0.52 1.78 0.81
CA THR A 25 -0.33 2.16 1.93
C THR A 25 0.45 2.73 3.12
N HIS A 26 1.71 2.30 3.35
CA HIS A 26 2.56 2.89 4.38
C HIS A 26 2.86 4.36 4.07
N HIS A 27 3.36 4.64 2.86
CA HIS A 27 3.70 6.01 2.46
C HIS A 27 2.45 6.90 2.38
N ALA A 28 1.37 6.40 1.83
CA ALA A 28 0.11 7.13 1.77
C ALA A 28 -0.47 7.42 3.16
N ASN A 29 -0.34 6.49 4.12
CA ASN A 29 -0.80 6.70 5.50
C ASN A 29 -0.08 7.86 6.22
N MET A 30 1.13 8.20 5.80
CA MET A 30 1.86 9.37 6.33
C MET A 30 1.43 10.69 5.66
N GLU A 31 1.21 10.67 4.36
CA GLU A 31 1.11 11.89 3.55
C GLU A 31 -0.33 12.26 3.17
N GLU A 32 -1.23 11.29 3.09
CA GLU A 32 -2.61 11.50 2.64
C GLU A 32 -3.58 11.68 3.81
N LYS A 33 -4.54 12.58 3.65
CA LYS A 33 -5.60 12.77 4.66
C LYS A 33 -6.66 11.68 4.60
N LYS A 34 -6.87 11.10 3.42
CA LYS A 34 -7.86 10.05 3.13
C LYS A 34 -7.30 9.13 2.05
N LEU A 35 -6.95 7.90 2.43
CA LEU A 35 -6.37 6.93 1.50
C LEU A 35 -7.34 6.60 0.35
N GLY A 36 -8.61 6.46 0.64
CA GLY A 36 -9.62 6.19 -0.37
C GLY A 36 -9.68 7.26 -1.47
N LEU A 37 -9.64 8.53 -1.09
CA LEU A 37 -9.63 9.63 -2.06
C LEU A 37 -8.32 9.70 -2.87
N ALA A 38 -7.20 9.36 -2.25
CA ALA A 38 -5.92 9.28 -2.93
C ALA A 38 -5.89 8.14 -3.97
N ILE A 39 -6.44 6.97 -3.63
CA ILE A 39 -6.62 5.84 -4.55
C ILE A 39 -7.53 6.24 -5.72
N GLU A 40 -8.68 6.85 -5.44
CA GLU A 40 -9.60 7.31 -6.48
C GLU A 40 -8.95 8.30 -7.45
N ARG A 41 -8.15 9.22 -6.94
CA ARG A 41 -7.42 10.20 -7.75
C ARG A 41 -6.45 9.54 -8.72
N ILE A 42 -5.64 8.59 -8.24
CA ILE A 42 -4.60 7.98 -9.04
C ILE A 42 -5.08 6.80 -9.91
N ALA A 43 -6.31 6.33 -9.68
CA ALA A 43 -6.87 5.15 -10.33
C ALA A 43 -6.68 5.07 -11.86
N PRO A 44 -6.85 6.15 -12.65
CA PRO A 44 -6.64 6.08 -14.10
C PRO A 44 -5.21 5.75 -14.53
N ARG A 45 -4.25 5.86 -13.60
CA ARG A 45 -2.82 5.64 -13.83
C ARG A 45 -2.22 4.58 -12.92
N LEU A 46 -3.05 3.92 -12.09
CA LEU A 46 -2.61 2.96 -11.09
C LEU A 46 -2.24 1.62 -11.75
N GLY A 47 -0.96 1.26 -11.69
CA GLY A 47 -0.45 0.03 -12.26
C GLY A 47 -0.04 -1.02 -11.22
N HIS A 48 0.26 -0.61 -9.99
CA HIS A 48 0.71 -1.52 -8.94
C HIS A 48 0.31 -1.03 -7.56
N PHE A 49 0.12 -1.97 -6.61
CA PHE A 49 -0.36 -1.64 -5.27
C PHE A 49 0.39 -2.44 -4.20
N HIS A 50 1.00 -1.73 -3.25
CA HIS A 50 1.63 -2.32 -2.08
C HIS A 50 0.68 -2.28 -0.87
N ILE A 51 0.55 -3.42 -0.25
CA ILE A 51 -0.11 -3.63 1.06
C ILE A 51 0.99 -3.59 2.12
N SER A 52 1.15 -2.46 2.77
CA SER A 52 2.21 -2.20 3.74
C SER A 52 1.62 -1.55 4.99
N GLU A 53 1.96 -2.03 6.18
CA GLU A 53 1.45 -1.47 7.42
C GLU A 53 2.16 -0.14 7.78
N ASN A 54 1.58 0.63 8.68
CA ASN A 54 2.14 1.93 9.11
C ASN A 54 3.56 1.82 9.70
N ASP A 55 3.92 0.68 10.25
CA ASP A 55 5.24 0.38 10.82
C ASP A 55 6.08 -0.56 9.94
N ARG A 56 5.58 -0.90 8.73
CA ARG A 56 6.16 -1.86 7.79
C ARG A 56 6.22 -3.30 8.28
N GLY A 57 5.46 -3.63 9.32
CA GLY A 57 5.28 -4.97 9.86
C GLY A 57 4.17 -5.75 9.16
N THR A 58 3.51 -6.63 9.91
CA THR A 58 2.42 -7.47 9.40
C THR A 58 1.21 -6.62 9.03
N PRO A 59 0.74 -6.64 7.76
CA PRO A 59 -0.48 -5.95 7.37
C PRO A 59 -1.68 -6.36 8.24
N GLY A 60 -2.41 -5.36 8.73
CA GLY A 60 -3.55 -5.55 9.64
C GLY A 60 -3.20 -5.50 11.12
N SER A 61 -1.92 -5.45 11.50
CA SER A 61 -1.49 -5.35 12.89
C SER A 61 -1.41 -3.91 13.43
N GLY A 62 -1.50 -2.91 12.56
CA GLY A 62 -1.36 -1.50 12.88
C GLY A 62 -2.65 -0.69 12.71
N HIS A 63 -2.54 0.45 12.05
CA HIS A 63 -3.65 1.40 11.93
C HIS A 63 -3.93 1.91 10.51
N VAL A 64 -3.37 1.26 9.48
CA VAL A 64 -3.75 1.57 8.10
C VAL A 64 -5.26 1.31 7.93
N PRO A 65 -6.04 2.23 7.36
CA PRO A 65 -7.49 2.09 7.23
C PRO A 65 -7.87 1.11 6.11
N TRP A 66 -7.76 -0.18 6.37
CA TRP A 66 -7.96 -1.26 5.39
C TRP A 66 -9.36 -1.27 4.80
N ASP A 67 -10.39 -0.99 5.60
CA ASP A 67 -11.77 -0.89 5.10
C ASP A 67 -11.93 0.22 4.05
N GLU A 68 -11.37 1.40 4.32
CA GLU A 68 -11.37 2.52 3.37
C GLU A 68 -10.57 2.18 2.11
N THR A 69 -9.42 1.53 2.28
CA THR A 69 -8.51 1.13 1.21
C THR A 69 -9.18 0.14 0.25
N PHE A 70 -9.73 -0.96 0.77
CA PHE A 70 -10.35 -1.98 -0.07
C PHE A 70 -11.68 -1.53 -0.69
N ALA A 71 -12.46 -0.73 0.03
CA ALA A 71 -13.65 -0.09 -0.54
C ALA A 71 -13.31 0.79 -1.74
N ALA A 72 -12.22 1.57 -1.65
CA ALA A 72 -11.75 2.41 -2.75
C ALA A 72 -11.22 1.58 -3.93
N LEU A 73 -10.44 0.53 -3.68
CA LEU A 73 -9.97 -0.39 -4.73
C LEU A 73 -11.14 -1.01 -5.51
N LYS A 74 -12.18 -1.45 -4.77
CA LYS A 74 -13.41 -1.96 -5.40
C LYS A 74 -14.10 -0.88 -6.23
N LYS A 75 -14.27 0.31 -5.66
CA LYS A 75 -14.94 1.45 -6.32
C LYS A 75 -14.27 1.80 -7.64
N VAL A 76 -12.93 1.77 -7.70
CA VAL A 76 -12.18 2.11 -8.92
C VAL A 76 -11.99 0.92 -9.87
N GLY A 77 -12.43 -0.28 -9.48
CA GLY A 77 -12.33 -1.48 -10.30
C GLY A 77 -10.88 -1.96 -10.49
N TYR A 78 -10.04 -1.84 -9.47
CA TYR A 78 -8.65 -2.28 -9.56
C TYR A 78 -8.56 -3.80 -9.77
N GLN A 79 -7.78 -4.24 -10.76
CA GLN A 79 -7.60 -5.65 -11.16
C GLN A 79 -6.12 -6.10 -11.13
N GLY A 80 -5.24 -5.24 -10.61
CA GLY A 80 -3.81 -5.54 -10.53
C GLY A 80 -3.43 -6.37 -9.30
N TRP A 81 -2.14 -6.55 -9.10
CA TRP A 81 -1.59 -7.27 -7.95
C TRP A 81 -1.68 -6.44 -6.68
N LEU A 82 -2.01 -7.11 -5.57
CA LEU A 82 -1.87 -6.61 -4.20
C LEU A 82 -0.64 -7.29 -3.59
N THR A 83 0.46 -6.56 -3.51
CA THR A 83 1.76 -7.09 -3.09
C THR A 83 2.04 -6.68 -1.65
N ILE A 84 2.28 -7.65 -0.78
CA ILE A 84 2.70 -7.37 0.60
C ILE A 84 4.10 -6.78 0.58
N GLU A 85 4.26 -5.58 1.15
CA GLU A 85 5.56 -5.01 1.47
C GLU A 85 5.72 -4.92 3.00
N GLY A 86 6.62 -5.72 3.54
CA GLY A 86 6.92 -5.75 4.96
C GLY A 86 8.39 -6.05 5.20
N PHE A 87 8.90 -5.62 6.35
CA PHE A 87 10.32 -5.72 6.67
C PHE A 87 10.55 -6.24 8.09
N THR A 88 11.65 -6.97 8.26
CA THR A 88 12.14 -7.46 9.56
C THR A 88 13.47 -6.78 9.89
N ARG A 89 13.99 -7.07 11.08
CA ARG A 89 15.32 -6.61 11.49
C ARG A 89 16.43 -7.65 11.27
N ASN A 90 16.25 -8.61 10.39
CA ASN A 90 17.29 -9.60 10.06
C ASN A 90 18.57 -8.94 9.53
N ASP A 91 18.45 -7.80 8.86
CA ASP A 91 19.55 -6.89 8.57
C ASP A 91 19.31 -5.57 9.33
N PRO A 92 19.95 -5.35 10.50
CA PRO A 92 19.75 -4.16 11.30
C PRO A 92 20.16 -2.86 10.61
N ALA A 93 21.19 -2.88 9.75
CA ALA A 93 21.65 -1.68 9.04
C ALA A 93 20.60 -1.23 8.01
N PHE A 94 20.09 -2.17 7.22
CA PHE A 94 19.00 -1.90 6.28
C PHE A 94 17.73 -1.47 7.02
N ALA A 95 17.31 -2.21 8.06
CA ALA A 95 16.12 -1.90 8.85
C ALA A 95 16.16 -0.47 9.41
N ASN A 96 17.30 -0.05 9.96
CA ASN A 96 17.49 1.31 10.46
C ASN A 96 17.38 2.35 9.34
N SER A 97 17.89 2.05 8.14
CA SER A 97 17.84 2.99 7.01
C SER A 97 16.43 3.27 6.50
N ILE A 98 15.49 2.36 6.74
CA ILE A 98 14.08 2.47 6.32
C ILE A 98 13.11 2.71 7.49
N GLY A 99 13.62 3.01 8.69
CA GLY A 99 12.80 3.38 9.85
C GLY A 99 12.16 2.21 10.59
N VAL A 100 12.62 0.98 10.39
CA VAL A 100 12.18 -0.21 11.15
C VAL A 100 13.04 -0.37 12.39
N TRP A 101 12.62 0.26 13.49
CA TRP A 101 13.40 0.40 14.73
C TRP A 101 13.24 -0.77 15.70
N ARG A 102 12.19 -1.56 15.57
CA ARG A 102 11.81 -2.64 16.46
C ARG A 102 11.56 -3.93 15.69
N GLU A 103 11.64 -5.06 16.36
CA GLU A 103 11.13 -6.32 15.84
C GLU A 103 9.61 -6.33 16.00
N PHE A 104 8.88 -6.20 14.89
CA PHE A 104 7.40 -6.16 14.89
C PHE A 104 6.80 -7.53 14.56
N SER A 105 7.39 -8.24 13.62
CA SER A 105 6.79 -9.42 13.02
C SER A 105 7.86 -10.42 12.58
N ALA A 106 7.58 -11.71 12.74
CA ALA A 106 8.37 -12.74 12.09
C ALA A 106 8.06 -12.75 10.57
N PRO A 107 9.03 -13.11 9.71
CA PRO A 107 8.86 -13.10 8.25
C PRO A 107 7.65 -13.89 7.76
N TRP A 108 7.42 -15.07 8.33
CA TRP A 108 6.31 -15.94 7.96
C TRP A 108 4.96 -15.40 8.43
N ASP A 109 4.91 -14.74 9.59
CA ASP A 109 3.69 -14.10 10.08
C ASP A 109 3.25 -12.96 9.15
N MET A 110 4.19 -12.18 8.61
CA MET A 110 3.88 -11.15 7.63
C MET A 110 3.27 -11.73 6.35
N ALA A 111 3.84 -12.81 5.83
CA ALA A 111 3.34 -13.45 4.63
C ALA A 111 1.96 -14.09 4.87
N GLU A 112 1.82 -14.87 5.94
CA GLU A 112 0.57 -15.60 6.22
C GLU A 112 -0.56 -14.67 6.62
N ASN A 113 -0.34 -13.80 7.59
CA ASN A 113 -1.40 -12.91 8.10
C ASN A 113 -1.69 -11.77 7.12
N GLY A 114 -0.70 -11.25 6.40
CA GLY A 114 -0.92 -10.30 5.30
C GLY A 114 -1.73 -10.91 4.17
N TYR A 115 -1.48 -12.16 3.80
CA TYR A 115 -2.30 -12.89 2.82
C TYR A 115 -3.74 -13.08 3.32
N LYS A 116 -3.92 -13.48 4.60
CA LYS A 116 -5.26 -13.61 5.21
C LYS A 116 -6.02 -12.29 5.15
N LEU A 117 -5.39 -11.18 5.54
CA LEU A 117 -6.00 -9.84 5.44
C LEU A 117 -6.47 -9.56 4.01
N ILE A 118 -5.61 -9.77 3.01
CA ILE A 118 -5.96 -9.52 1.60
C ILE A 118 -7.16 -10.37 1.19
N ARG A 119 -7.19 -11.65 1.57
CA ARG A 119 -8.30 -12.55 1.25
C ARG A 119 -9.60 -12.13 1.92
N GLU A 120 -9.58 -11.88 3.23
CA GLU A 120 -10.77 -11.48 4.00
C GLU A 120 -11.34 -10.14 3.50
N MET A 121 -10.47 -9.16 3.27
CA MET A 121 -10.90 -7.87 2.74
C MET A 121 -11.36 -7.96 1.29
N GLY A 122 -10.68 -8.76 0.47
CA GLY A 122 -11.10 -9.04 -0.90
C GLY A 122 -12.50 -9.66 -0.96
N GLU A 123 -12.76 -10.67 -0.15
CA GLU A 123 -14.09 -11.29 -0.05
C GLU A 123 -15.15 -10.31 0.48
N LYS A 124 -14.83 -9.55 1.52
CA LYS A 124 -15.75 -8.54 2.10
C LYS A 124 -16.19 -7.49 1.10
N TYR A 125 -15.30 -7.03 0.23
CA TYR A 125 -15.57 -5.97 -0.75
C TYR A 125 -15.84 -6.50 -2.17
N GLY A 126 -15.68 -7.79 -2.41
CA GLY A 126 -15.93 -8.41 -3.71
C GLY A 126 -14.87 -8.05 -4.77
N LEU A 127 -13.60 -8.08 -4.38
CA LEU A 127 -12.44 -7.90 -5.24
C LEU A 127 -11.96 -9.23 -5.78
#